data_38d4500f1fb6199d9c76555cce0bcdc3
#
_entry.id   38d4500f1fb6199d9c76555cce0bcdc3
#
_cell.length_a   1.000
_cell.length_b   1.000
_cell.length_c   1.000
_cell.angle_alpha   90.00
_cell.angle_beta   90.00
_cell.angle_gamma   90.00
#
_symmetry.space_group_name_H-M   'P 1'
#
loop_
_entity.id
_entity.type
_entity.pdbx_description
1 polymer ?
#
loop_
_entity_poly.entity_id
_entity_poly.type
_entity_poly.pdbx_seq_one_letter_code
_entity_poly.pdbx_strand_id
1 'polypeptide(L)'
;HRKVRGDEFDMQTLRPVQGALILQVEDNEINQQVASEMLELAGFYVDIANHGQEALDMLEAKAYDCVLMDVQMPVMDGYTATCIIREDTRFHDVPVLAMTANATLEDRERSLEAGMNDHIAKPIRPQILFGALLKWIRHAQRELPAILDQQASTEDQPDLPPLPGIDTEDGVNRLGGNVKSYIKLLRKFADNQAGATDRISSAIKDGDREQAVRLAHTLKGVSGNIGAGELQALALNLETLLEADSGEDATPFLTDAGAELTRIIKMSEDIDSGGRGERPTGTPSLPPDLDARLQELLSKLEDYDSAAEDVLQEILDAVSGTAVHDDLQGIRKLVGQYD
;
A
#
# COMPACT_ATOMS: atom_id res chain seq x y z
N HIS A 1 32.65 1.30 18.74
CA HIS A 1 31.84 2.40 18.24
C HIS A 1 30.38 1.98 18.29
N ARG A 2 29.67 2.48 19.30
CA ARG A 2 28.24 2.30 19.51
C ARG A 2 27.52 3.13 18.43
N LYS A 3 26.98 2.46 17.37
CA LYS A 3 26.04 3.13 16.46
C LYS A 3 24.87 3.61 17.30
N VAL A 4 24.65 4.90 17.31
CA VAL A 4 23.48 5.55 17.88
C VAL A 4 22.28 5.00 17.10
N ARG A 5 21.42 4.20 17.76
CA ARG A 5 20.06 3.90 17.28
C ARG A 5 19.28 5.22 17.41
N GLY A 6 19.35 6.04 16.38
CA GLY A 6 18.49 7.19 16.21
C GLY A 6 17.27 6.77 15.42
N ASP A 7 16.09 7.13 15.96
CA ASP A 7 14.79 7.19 15.31
C ASP A 7 13.88 5.94 15.37
N GLU A 8 13.99 5.07 16.34
CA GLU A 8 12.86 4.19 16.69
C GLU A 8 11.81 5.01 17.44
N PHE A 9 10.63 5.19 16.83
CA PHE A 9 9.48 5.80 17.53
C PHE A 9 9.00 4.85 18.62
N ASP A 10 8.91 5.34 19.87
CA ASP A 10 8.42 4.53 20.99
C ASP A 10 6.91 4.30 20.84
N MET A 11 6.52 3.10 20.40
CA MET A 11 5.13 2.68 20.22
C MET A 11 4.29 2.78 21.50
N GLN A 12 4.92 2.77 22.70
CA GLN A 12 4.20 2.96 23.95
C GLN A 12 3.59 4.37 24.07
N THR A 13 4.16 5.35 23.39
CA THR A 13 3.63 6.72 23.34
C THR A 13 2.27 6.81 22.66
N LEU A 14 1.93 5.84 21.79
CA LEU A 14 0.66 5.78 21.06
C LEU A 14 -0.51 5.26 21.90
N ARG A 15 -0.28 4.66 23.05
CA ARG A 15 -1.35 4.08 23.88
C ARG A 15 -2.58 4.97 24.06
N PRO A 16 -2.45 6.31 24.24
CA PRO A 16 -3.63 7.17 24.43
C PRO A 16 -4.54 7.29 23.19
N VAL A 17 -4.05 6.94 22.02
CA VAL A 17 -4.75 7.06 20.73
C VAL A 17 -4.95 5.72 20.01
N GLN A 18 -4.35 4.63 20.51
CA GLN A 18 -4.57 3.29 19.96
C GLN A 18 -6.04 2.89 19.97
N GLY A 19 -6.45 2.04 19.03
CA GLY A 19 -7.85 1.65 18.84
C GLY A 19 -8.70 2.74 18.16
N ALA A 20 -8.11 3.89 17.81
CA ALA A 20 -8.82 4.89 17.02
C ALA A 20 -9.09 4.39 15.60
N LEU A 21 -10.24 4.81 15.04
CA LEU A 21 -10.64 4.51 13.69
C LEU A 21 -10.24 5.63 12.75
N ILE A 22 -9.41 5.30 11.78
CA ILE A 22 -8.85 6.23 10.81
C ILE A 22 -9.46 5.97 9.43
N LEU A 23 -9.92 7.03 8.77
CA LEU A 23 -10.28 6.98 7.36
C LEU A 23 -9.07 7.41 6.53
N GLN A 24 -8.49 6.48 5.79
CA GLN A 24 -7.42 6.75 4.84
C GLN A 24 -8.02 6.99 3.47
N VAL A 25 -7.79 8.16 2.89
CA VAL A 25 -8.28 8.54 1.55
C VAL A 25 -7.09 8.66 0.62
N GLU A 26 -6.99 7.74 -0.34
CA GLU A 26 -5.82 7.59 -1.21
C GLU A 26 -6.24 6.77 -2.44
N ASP A 27 -5.93 7.22 -3.64
CA ASP A 27 -6.32 6.54 -4.88
C ASP A 27 -5.32 5.45 -5.32
N ASN A 28 -4.13 5.46 -4.77
CA ASN A 28 -3.07 4.53 -5.13
C ASN A 28 -2.95 3.37 -4.13
N GLU A 29 -3.16 2.14 -4.60
CA GLU A 29 -3.14 0.94 -3.77
C GLU A 29 -1.81 0.64 -3.07
N ILE A 30 -0.66 1.10 -3.62
CA ILE A 30 0.65 0.94 -2.98
C ILE A 30 0.75 1.87 -1.77
N ASN A 31 0.31 3.12 -1.95
CA ASN A 31 0.27 4.10 -0.87
C ASN A 31 -0.74 3.68 0.20
N GLN A 32 -1.92 3.15 -0.21
CA GLN A 32 -2.91 2.59 0.71
C GLN A 32 -2.29 1.50 1.58
N GLN A 33 -1.62 0.52 0.96
CA GLN A 33 -1.02 -0.59 1.67
C GLN A 33 0.05 -0.13 2.68
N VAL A 34 0.95 0.76 2.27
CA VAL A 34 2.02 1.25 3.16
C VAL A 34 1.46 1.96 4.38
N ALA A 35 0.51 2.87 4.17
CA ALA A 35 -0.05 3.64 5.29
C ALA A 35 -0.94 2.76 6.19
N SER A 36 -1.79 1.90 5.63
CA SER A 36 -2.63 1.01 6.42
C SER A 36 -1.82 0.00 7.22
N GLU A 37 -0.78 -0.63 6.66
CA GLU A 37 0.09 -1.52 7.42
C GLU A 37 0.80 -0.81 8.57
N MET A 38 1.31 0.42 8.36
CA MET A 38 1.89 1.22 9.45
C MET A 38 0.89 1.48 10.57
N LEU A 39 -0.33 1.87 10.23
CA LEU A 39 -1.39 2.20 11.18
C LEU A 39 -1.88 0.98 11.95
N GLU A 40 -2.13 -0.13 11.26
CA GLU A 40 -2.58 -1.38 11.86
C GLU A 40 -1.54 -1.96 12.82
N LEU A 41 -0.24 -1.96 12.44
CA LEU A 41 0.87 -2.35 13.31
C LEU A 41 0.99 -1.47 14.55
N ALA A 42 0.59 -0.20 14.45
CA ALA A 42 0.56 0.74 15.56
C ALA A 42 -0.71 0.62 16.43
N GLY A 43 -1.66 -0.25 16.06
CA GLY A 43 -2.87 -0.52 16.82
C GLY A 43 -4.05 0.39 16.50
N PHE A 44 -4.13 0.89 15.28
CA PHE A 44 -5.28 1.63 14.75
C PHE A 44 -6.18 0.72 13.92
N TYR A 45 -7.46 1.08 13.81
CA TYR A 45 -8.37 0.55 12.80
C TYR A 45 -8.33 1.47 11.59
N VAL A 46 -8.34 0.88 10.37
CA VAL A 46 -8.25 1.65 9.12
C VAL A 46 -9.36 1.24 8.17
N ASP A 47 -10.10 2.22 7.70
CA ASP A 47 -10.97 2.08 6.53
C ASP A 47 -10.36 2.88 5.38
N ILE A 48 -10.52 2.42 4.14
CA ILE A 48 -9.92 3.02 2.95
C ILE A 48 -11.02 3.59 2.03
N ALA A 49 -10.82 4.81 1.56
CA ALA A 49 -11.57 5.44 0.49
C ALA A 49 -10.64 5.78 -0.68
N ASN A 50 -11.10 5.61 -1.91
CA ASN A 50 -10.28 5.78 -3.10
C ASN A 50 -10.26 7.22 -3.66
N HIS A 51 -11.15 8.08 -3.19
CA HIS A 51 -11.23 9.49 -3.58
C HIS A 51 -12.12 10.28 -2.60
N GLY A 52 -12.11 11.61 -2.73
CA GLY A 52 -12.84 12.50 -1.83
C GLY A 52 -14.34 12.22 -1.72
N GLN A 53 -15.02 11.88 -2.82
CA GLN A 53 -16.46 11.57 -2.77
C GLN A 53 -16.76 10.33 -1.92
N GLU A 54 -15.99 9.24 -2.10
CA GLU A 54 -16.16 8.05 -1.29
C GLU A 54 -15.89 8.33 0.19
N ALA A 55 -14.90 9.18 0.50
CA ALA A 55 -14.65 9.62 1.86
C ALA A 55 -15.83 10.34 2.50
N LEU A 56 -16.52 11.20 1.75
CA LEU A 56 -17.74 11.87 2.22
C LEU A 56 -18.87 10.87 2.51
N ASP A 57 -19.09 9.93 1.60
CA ASP A 57 -20.12 8.90 1.75
C ASP A 57 -19.82 8.02 2.99
N MET A 58 -18.55 7.70 3.24
CA MET A 58 -18.13 6.93 4.42
C MET A 58 -18.26 7.72 5.72
N LEU A 59 -17.97 9.02 5.71
CA LEU A 59 -18.18 9.92 6.86
C LEU A 59 -19.66 10.04 7.24
N GLU A 60 -20.57 9.98 6.26
CA GLU A 60 -22.01 9.95 6.51
C GLU A 60 -22.47 8.66 7.20
N ALA A 61 -21.83 7.53 6.87
CA ALA A 61 -22.20 6.20 7.36
C ALA A 61 -21.60 5.86 8.73
N LYS A 62 -20.42 6.42 9.07
CA LYS A 62 -19.63 6.00 10.23
C LYS A 62 -18.81 7.16 10.80
N ALA A 63 -18.65 7.20 12.12
CA ALA A 63 -17.79 8.18 12.77
C ALA A 63 -16.33 7.74 12.73
N TYR A 64 -15.43 8.67 12.39
CA TYR A 64 -13.98 8.47 12.37
C TYR A 64 -13.29 9.39 13.37
N ASP A 65 -12.20 8.92 13.95
CA ASP A 65 -11.37 9.70 14.88
C ASP A 65 -10.43 10.67 14.14
N CYS A 66 -10.06 10.35 12.89
CA CYS A 66 -9.19 11.15 12.04
C CYS A 66 -9.33 10.72 10.58
N VAL A 67 -9.12 11.66 9.66
CA VAL A 67 -9.03 11.43 8.21
C VAL A 67 -7.60 11.72 7.77
N LEU A 68 -6.96 10.76 7.12
CA LEU A 68 -5.72 10.96 6.36
C LEU A 68 -6.12 11.17 4.90
N MET A 69 -5.94 12.38 4.39
CA MET A 69 -6.47 12.80 3.11
C MET A 69 -5.35 13.07 2.11
N ASP A 70 -5.25 12.26 1.07
CA ASP A 70 -4.41 12.63 -0.08
C ASP A 70 -4.97 13.89 -0.73
N VAL A 71 -4.07 14.78 -1.09
CA VAL A 71 -4.44 16.04 -1.73
C VAL A 71 -4.77 15.83 -3.19
N GLN A 72 -4.01 14.99 -3.91
CA GLN A 72 -4.13 14.80 -5.35
C GLN A 72 -4.77 13.46 -5.69
N MET A 73 -6.06 13.49 -5.96
CA MET A 73 -6.85 12.30 -6.33
C MET A 73 -7.80 12.60 -7.49
N PRO A 74 -8.18 11.59 -8.29
CA PRO A 74 -9.21 11.72 -9.31
C PRO A 74 -10.60 11.89 -8.69
N VAL A 75 -11.59 12.25 -9.49
CA VAL A 75 -13.01 12.41 -9.15
C VAL A 75 -13.24 13.60 -8.24
N MET A 76 -12.65 13.61 -7.04
CA MET A 76 -12.70 14.72 -6.07
C MET A 76 -11.36 14.76 -5.32
N ASP A 77 -10.66 15.88 -5.42
CA ASP A 77 -9.40 16.12 -4.71
C ASP A 77 -9.60 16.34 -3.20
N GLY A 78 -8.50 16.24 -2.44
CA GLY A 78 -8.55 16.32 -0.99
C GLY A 78 -8.92 17.72 -0.46
N TYR A 79 -8.59 18.78 -1.19
CA TYR A 79 -8.97 20.14 -0.80
C TYR A 79 -10.47 20.34 -0.92
N THR A 80 -11.05 19.95 -2.06
CA THR A 80 -12.50 20.02 -2.31
C THR A 80 -13.26 19.19 -1.28
N ALA A 81 -12.82 17.95 -1.04
CA ALA A 81 -13.44 17.09 -0.03
C ALA A 81 -13.39 17.72 1.37
N THR A 82 -12.24 18.31 1.75
CA THR A 82 -12.08 18.95 3.06
C THR A 82 -12.98 20.18 3.21
N CYS A 83 -13.10 21.01 2.18
CA CYS A 83 -14.03 22.16 2.22
C CYS A 83 -15.47 21.69 2.52
N ILE A 84 -15.94 20.63 1.85
CA ILE A 84 -17.27 20.06 2.08
C ILE A 84 -17.39 19.51 3.51
N ILE A 85 -16.36 18.80 4.02
CA ILE A 85 -16.31 18.30 5.40
C ILE A 85 -16.44 19.47 6.40
N ARG A 86 -15.83 20.62 6.14
CA ARG A 86 -15.87 21.79 7.04
C ARG A 86 -17.18 22.57 6.97
N GLU A 87 -17.90 22.51 5.87
CA GLU A 87 -19.22 23.10 5.73
C GLU A 87 -20.31 22.30 6.48
N ASP A 88 -20.10 20.99 6.65
CA ASP A 88 -21.04 20.13 7.36
C ASP A 88 -20.76 20.12 8.88
N THR A 89 -21.73 20.62 9.65
CA THR A 89 -21.62 20.71 11.11
C THR A 89 -21.45 19.35 11.81
N ARG A 90 -21.83 18.25 11.15
CA ARG A 90 -21.66 16.88 11.68
C ARG A 90 -20.19 16.45 11.72
N PHE A 91 -19.38 16.96 10.79
CA PHE A 91 -17.99 16.51 10.58
C PHE A 91 -16.97 17.64 10.82
N HIS A 92 -17.43 18.83 11.15
CA HIS A 92 -16.60 20.03 11.32
C HIS A 92 -15.39 19.80 12.26
N ASP A 93 -15.56 19.00 13.31
CA ASP A 93 -14.54 18.76 14.33
C ASP A 93 -13.64 17.53 14.03
N VAL A 94 -13.92 16.76 12.96
CA VAL A 94 -13.09 15.60 12.60
C VAL A 94 -11.73 16.10 12.13
N PRO A 95 -10.61 15.67 12.73
CA PRO A 95 -9.29 16.03 12.25
C PRO A 95 -9.06 15.49 10.83
N VAL A 96 -8.64 16.37 9.92
CA VAL A 96 -8.22 16.03 8.56
C VAL A 96 -6.74 16.37 8.41
N LEU A 97 -5.90 15.37 8.16
CA LEU A 97 -4.46 15.50 7.97
C LEU A 97 -4.14 15.31 6.49
N ALA A 98 -3.56 16.34 5.86
CA ALA A 98 -3.16 16.25 4.46
C ALA A 98 -2.01 15.25 4.28
N MET A 99 -2.08 14.40 3.27
CA MET A 99 -0.95 13.64 2.75
C MET A 99 -0.48 14.30 1.44
N THR A 100 0.71 14.88 1.43
CA THR A 100 1.21 15.68 0.31
C THR A 100 2.51 15.11 -0.23
N ALA A 101 2.72 15.14 -1.55
CA ALA A 101 3.98 14.73 -2.14
C ALA A 101 5.07 15.81 -2.01
N ASN A 102 4.69 17.06 -1.77
CA ASN A 102 5.60 18.19 -1.54
C ASN A 102 5.28 18.82 -0.18
N ALA A 103 6.30 19.11 0.61
CA ALA A 103 6.18 19.80 1.88
C ALA A 103 6.53 21.29 1.72
N THR A 104 6.04 21.95 0.66
CA THR A 104 6.30 23.38 0.43
C THR A 104 5.48 24.24 1.38
N LEU A 105 5.90 25.49 1.58
CA LEU A 105 5.12 26.43 2.35
C LEU A 105 3.76 26.70 1.71
N GLU A 106 3.70 26.75 0.38
CA GLU A 106 2.49 26.97 -0.40
C GLU A 106 1.48 25.83 -0.20
N ASP A 107 1.94 24.57 -0.27
CA ASP A 107 1.09 23.39 -0.05
C ASP A 107 0.51 23.39 1.36
N ARG A 108 1.33 23.79 2.33
CA ARG A 108 0.91 23.90 3.72
C ARG A 108 -0.14 24.98 3.91
N GLU A 109 0.07 26.17 3.35
CA GLU A 109 -0.89 27.28 3.42
C GLU A 109 -2.21 26.89 2.76
N ARG A 110 -2.16 26.28 1.58
CA ARG A 110 -3.34 25.80 0.87
C ARG A 110 -4.12 24.74 1.63
N SER A 111 -3.41 23.79 2.29
CA SER A 111 -4.04 22.79 3.15
C SER A 111 -4.78 23.44 4.33
N LEU A 112 -4.16 24.42 4.99
CA LEU A 112 -4.78 25.16 6.09
C LEU A 112 -5.97 26.00 5.63
N GLU A 113 -5.89 26.65 4.47
CA GLU A 113 -6.99 27.41 3.88
C GLU A 113 -8.20 26.54 3.56
N ALA A 114 -7.97 25.29 3.08
CA ALA A 114 -9.02 24.30 2.88
C ALA A 114 -9.63 23.79 4.20
N GLY A 115 -9.01 24.10 5.35
CA GLY A 115 -9.49 23.67 6.67
C GLY A 115 -8.87 22.38 7.18
N MET A 116 -7.77 21.90 6.57
CA MET A 116 -7.02 20.77 7.09
C MET A 116 -6.26 21.15 8.36
N ASN A 117 -6.04 20.18 9.27
CA ASN A 117 -5.47 20.43 10.59
C ASN A 117 -3.94 20.36 10.60
N ASP A 118 -3.36 19.51 9.78
CA ASP A 118 -1.91 19.32 9.66
C ASP A 118 -1.56 18.70 8.30
N HIS A 119 -0.26 18.50 8.04
CA HIS A 119 0.20 17.90 6.79
C HIS A 119 1.30 16.86 7.06
N ILE A 120 1.33 15.81 6.24
CA ILE A 120 2.29 14.71 6.27
C ILE A 120 2.87 14.57 4.87
N ALA A 121 4.20 14.75 4.75
CA ALA A 121 4.87 14.59 3.47
C ALA A 121 4.98 13.12 3.07
N LYS A 122 4.73 12.81 1.81
CA LYS A 122 5.05 11.53 1.18
C LYS A 122 6.53 11.54 0.69
N PRO A 123 7.29 10.46 0.88
CA PRO A 123 6.89 9.18 1.44
C PRO A 123 6.68 9.28 2.96
N ILE A 124 5.63 8.60 3.45
CA ILE A 124 5.21 8.69 4.85
C ILE A 124 6.31 8.13 5.77
N ARG A 125 6.68 8.93 6.76
CA ARG A 125 7.61 8.53 7.82
C ARG A 125 6.83 8.23 9.10
N PRO A 126 7.04 7.07 9.74
CA PRO A 126 6.30 6.67 10.95
C PRO A 126 6.29 7.73 12.04
N GLN A 127 7.45 8.37 12.31
CA GLN A 127 7.58 9.38 13.36
C GLN A 127 6.72 10.62 13.11
N ILE A 128 6.60 11.05 11.85
CA ILE A 128 5.79 12.21 11.46
C ILE A 128 4.31 11.86 11.53
N LEU A 129 3.92 10.70 10.96
CA LEU A 129 2.55 10.22 10.98
C LEU A 129 2.04 10.07 12.41
N PHE A 130 2.76 9.32 13.24
CA PHE A 130 2.35 9.05 14.61
C PHE A 130 2.38 10.30 15.51
N GLY A 131 3.34 11.20 15.28
CA GLY A 131 3.37 12.49 15.95
C GLY A 131 2.14 13.35 15.64
N ALA A 132 1.69 13.37 14.38
CA ALA A 132 0.48 14.07 13.98
C ALA A 132 -0.79 13.41 14.57
N LEU A 133 -0.88 12.08 14.56
CA LEU A 133 -2.01 11.37 15.15
C LEU A 133 -2.12 11.60 16.67
N LEU A 134 -1.01 11.57 17.40
CA LEU A 134 -0.97 11.90 18.84
C LEU A 134 -1.46 13.33 19.12
N LYS A 135 -1.16 14.27 18.24
CA LYS A 135 -1.54 15.67 18.40
C LYS A 135 -3.03 15.91 18.17
N TRP A 136 -3.62 15.20 17.19
CA TRP A 136 -4.96 15.53 16.68
C TRP A 136 -6.05 14.56 17.11
N ILE A 137 -5.75 13.29 17.38
CA ILE A 137 -6.73 12.32 17.87
C ILE A 137 -6.97 12.56 19.36
N ARG A 138 -8.24 12.60 19.76
CA ARG A 138 -8.61 12.72 21.19
C ARG A 138 -8.12 11.49 21.95
N HIS A 139 -7.44 11.72 23.06
CA HIS A 139 -6.97 10.65 23.94
C HIS A 139 -8.17 9.96 24.59
N ALA A 140 -8.30 8.66 24.40
CA ALA A 140 -9.36 7.83 24.99
C ALA A 140 -8.87 6.39 25.17
N GLN A 141 -9.48 5.66 26.10
CA GLN A 141 -9.33 4.21 26.13
C GLN A 141 -10.27 3.59 25.09
N ARG A 142 -9.72 2.80 24.18
CA ARG A 142 -10.43 2.10 23.11
C ARG A 142 -10.07 0.63 23.11
N GLU A 143 -10.91 -0.19 22.51
CA GLU A 143 -10.56 -1.57 22.21
C GLU A 143 -9.43 -1.61 21.18
N LEU A 144 -8.47 -2.50 21.39
CA LEU A 144 -7.33 -2.65 20.49
C LEU A 144 -7.66 -3.67 19.39
N PRO A 145 -7.15 -3.49 18.17
CA PRO A 145 -7.25 -4.52 17.14
C PRO A 145 -6.59 -5.82 17.59
N ALA A 146 -7.21 -6.95 17.29
CA ALA A 146 -6.68 -8.29 17.60
C ALA A 146 -5.31 -8.60 16.96
N ILE A 147 -4.90 -7.81 15.99
CA ILE A 147 -3.63 -7.94 15.25
C ILE A 147 -2.40 -7.68 16.13
N LEU A 148 -2.54 -6.93 17.22
CA LEU A 148 -1.42 -6.66 18.14
C LEU A 148 -0.89 -7.92 18.86
N ASP A 149 -1.71 -8.97 18.98
CA ASP A 149 -1.29 -10.25 19.57
C ASP A 149 -0.46 -11.14 18.60
N GLN A 150 -0.43 -10.79 17.32
CA GLN A 150 0.30 -11.50 16.27
C GLN A 150 1.59 -10.77 15.84
N GLN A 151 2.22 -10.00 16.73
CA GLN A 151 3.54 -9.45 16.45
C GLN A 151 4.48 -10.60 16.08
N ALA A 152 4.83 -10.59 14.81
CA ALA A 152 5.56 -11.63 14.12
C ALA A 152 6.73 -12.14 14.95
N SER A 153 6.70 -13.42 15.26
CA SER A 153 7.89 -14.16 15.57
C SER A 153 8.93 -13.84 14.49
N THR A 154 10.01 -13.20 14.89
CA THR A 154 11.17 -12.84 14.03
C THR A 154 11.89 -14.07 13.45
N GLU A 155 11.39 -15.27 13.69
CA GLU A 155 12.08 -16.52 13.41
C GLU A 155 11.91 -17.06 11.97
N ASP A 156 11.05 -16.42 11.12
CA ASP A 156 10.78 -16.95 9.77
C ASP A 156 10.64 -15.84 8.71
N GLN A 157 11.50 -14.81 8.80
CA GLN A 157 11.53 -13.77 7.77
C GLN A 157 12.41 -14.23 6.59
N PRO A 158 11.94 -14.12 5.36
CA PRO A 158 12.74 -14.47 4.19
C PRO A 158 13.95 -13.54 4.07
N ASP A 159 15.08 -14.09 3.64
CA ASP A 159 16.23 -13.26 3.28
C ASP A 159 15.89 -12.42 2.05
N LEU A 160 16.08 -11.11 2.19
CA LEU A 160 15.94 -10.17 1.08
C LEU A 160 17.30 -10.05 0.39
N PRO A 161 17.39 -10.41 -0.90
CA PRO A 161 18.64 -10.22 -1.64
C PRO A 161 18.95 -8.72 -1.75
N PRO A 162 20.24 -8.33 -1.87
CA PRO A 162 20.59 -6.94 -2.11
C PRO A 162 19.97 -6.45 -3.42
N LEU A 163 19.24 -5.33 -3.35
CA LEU A 163 18.61 -4.68 -4.50
C LEU A 163 19.36 -3.37 -4.79
N PRO A 164 20.36 -3.38 -5.69
CA PRO A 164 21.15 -2.19 -5.97
C PRO A 164 20.30 -0.99 -6.39
N GLY A 165 20.48 0.17 -5.74
CA GLY A 165 19.72 1.39 -6.01
C GLY A 165 18.36 1.48 -5.30
N ILE A 166 18.01 0.49 -4.48
CA ILE A 166 16.84 0.53 -3.61
C ILE A 166 17.32 0.51 -2.15
N ASP A 167 16.87 1.47 -1.36
CA ASP A 167 17.06 1.48 0.10
C ASP A 167 16.05 0.51 0.74
N THR A 168 16.42 -0.77 0.75
CA THR A 168 15.60 -1.83 1.28
C THR A 168 15.44 -1.76 2.80
N GLU A 169 16.42 -1.19 3.50
CA GLU A 169 16.35 -0.99 4.95
C GLU A 169 15.26 0.04 5.29
N ASP A 170 15.24 1.18 4.59
CA ASP A 170 14.21 2.20 4.77
C ASP A 170 12.82 1.66 4.37
N GLY A 171 12.71 0.96 3.22
CA GLY A 171 11.46 0.35 2.76
C GLY A 171 10.87 -0.67 3.73
N VAL A 172 11.69 -1.57 4.26
CA VAL A 172 11.29 -2.56 5.27
C VAL A 172 10.92 -1.90 6.60
N ASN A 173 11.69 -0.90 7.03
CA ASN A 173 11.42 -0.18 8.28
C ASN A 173 10.08 0.55 8.25
N ARG A 174 9.64 1.07 7.10
CA ARG A 174 8.30 1.65 6.92
C ARG A 174 7.18 0.66 7.19
N LEU A 175 7.39 -0.61 6.89
CA LEU A 175 6.46 -1.71 7.15
C LEU A 175 6.73 -2.43 8.48
N GLY A 176 7.26 -1.70 9.48
CA GLY A 176 7.52 -2.22 10.82
C GLY A 176 8.52 -3.38 10.88
N GLY A 177 9.44 -3.45 9.92
CA GLY A 177 10.44 -4.54 9.82
C GLY A 177 9.91 -5.80 9.13
N ASN A 178 8.71 -5.78 8.54
CA ASN A 178 8.09 -6.95 7.91
C ASN A 178 8.60 -7.14 6.47
N VAL A 179 9.60 -8.00 6.28
CA VAL A 179 10.19 -8.31 4.97
C VAL A 179 9.18 -8.96 4.03
N LYS A 180 8.26 -9.81 4.53
CA LYS A 180 7.23 -10.45 3.70
C LYS A 180 6.29 -9.41 3.09
N SER A 181 5.83 -8.43 3.88
CA SER A 181 5.02 -7.30 3.40
C SER A 181 5.79 -6.44 2.39
N TYR A 182 7.07 -6.20 2.64
CA TYR A 182 7.90 -5.43 1.71
C TYR A 182 8.08 -6.13 0.36
N ILE A 183 8.29 -7.44 0.33
CA ILE A 183 8.35 -8.23 -0.91
C ILE A 183 7.01 -8.13 -1.67
N LYS A 184 5.86 -8.24 -0.97
CA LYS A 184 4.54 -8.05 -1.60
C LYS A 184 4.40 -6.65 -2.19
N LEU A 185 4.88 -5.62 -1.49
CA LEU A 185 4.86 -4.24 -1.96
C LEU A 185 5.69 -4.06 -3.24
N LEU A 186 6.90 -4.65 -3.30
CA LEU A 186 7.74 -4.63 -4.50
C LEU A 186 7.07 -5.29 -5.70
N ARG A 187 6.36 -6.42 -5.50
CA ARG A 187 5.60 -7.09 -6.56
C ARG A 187 4.47 -6.21 -7.05
N LYS A 188 3.67 -5.69 -6.14
CA LYS A 188 2.57 -4.80 -6.48
C LYS A 188 3.05 -3.54 -7.20
N PHE A 189 4.22 -3.02 -6.81
CA PHE A 189 4.89 -1.94 -7.53
C PHE A 189 5.23 -2.35 -8.97
N ALA A 190 5.87 -3.52 -9.16
CA ALA A 190 6.23 -4.02 -10.49
C ALA A 190 4.99 -4.17 -11.38
N ASP A 191 3.92 -4.78 -10.88
CA ASP A 191 2.68 -5.01 -11.62
C ASP A 191 1.99 -3.68 -11.99
N ASN A 192 1.84 -2.75 -11.04
CA ASN A 192 1.07 -1.53 -11.24
C ASN A 192 1.85 -0.45 -12.01
N GLN A 193 3.18 -0.44 -11.90
CA GLN A 193 4.02 0.55 -12.57
C GLN A 193 4.58 0.08 -13.91
N ALA A 194 4.35 -1.17 -14.32
CA ALA A 194 4.67 -1.60 -15.67
C ALA A 194 4.05 -0.64 -16.70
N GLY A 195 4.88 -0.08 -17.59
CA GLY A 195 4.46 0.89 -18.61
C GLY A 195 4.04 2.27 -18.09
N ALA A 196 4.40 2.66 -16.86
CA ALA A 196 4.05 3.98 -16.31
C ALA A 196 4.59 5.13 -17.18
N THR A 197 5.84 5.03 -17.65
CA THR A 197 6.45 6.04 -18.54
C THR A 197 5.77 6.12 -19.90
N ASP A 198 5.26 4.99 -20.43
CA ASP A 198 4.49 4.97 -21.67
C ASP A 198 3.14 5.67 -21.50
N ARG A 199 2.47 5.46 -20.37
CA ARG A 199 1.22 6.18 -20.02
C ARG A 199 1.44 7.68 -19.92
N ILE A 200 2.53 8.12 -19.28
CA ILE A 200 2.90 9.55 -19.19
C ILE A 200 3.18 10.09 -20.60
N SER A 201 3.96 9.38 -21.42
CA SER A 201 4.27 9.77 -22.79
C SER A 201 3.01 9.90 -23.65
N SER A 202 2.05 9.00 -23.49
CA SER A 202 0.76 9.06 -24.20
C SER A 202 -0.06 10.27 -23.79
N ALA A 203 -0.18 10.54 -22.48
CA ALA A 203 -0.88 11.72 -21.98
C ALA A 203 -0.27 13.03 -22.52
N ILE A 204 1.06 13.12 -22.59
CA ILE A 204 1.75 14.27 -23.19
C ILE A 204 1.40 14.42 -24.68
N LYS A 205 1.43 13.33 -25.44
CA LYS A 205 1.11 13.34 -26.89
C LYS A 205 -0.34 13.72 -27.16
N ASP A 206 -1.25 13.30 -26.30
CA ASP A 206 -2.68 13.59 -26.38
C ASP A 206 -3.01 15.04 -25.91
N GLY A 207 -2.01 15.77 -25.40
CA GLY A 207 -2.19 17.13 -24.87
C GLY A 207 -2.85 17.16 -23.49
N ASP A 208 -3.05 16.00 -22.85
CA ASP A 208 -3.62 15.88 -21.50
C ASP A 208 -2.50 16.04 -20.45
N ARG A 209 -2.13 17.29 -20.25
CA ARG A 209 -1.06 17.66 -19.34
C ARG A 209 -1.39 17.35 -17.89
N GLU A 210 -2.63 17.60 -17.47
CA GLU A 210 -3.08 17.34 -16.10
C GLU A 210 -2.91 15.85 -15.76
N GLN A 211 -3.31 14.99 -16.68
CA GLN A 211 -3.09 13.56 -16.55
C GLN A 211 -1.61 13.20 -16.50
N ALA A 212 -0.76 13.82 -17.35
CA ALA A 212 0.68 13.54 -17.37
C ALA A 212 1.34 13.92 -16.03
N VAL A 213 1.03 15.10 -15.48
CA VAL A 213 1.51 15.55 -14.16
C VAL A 213 1.07 14.57 -13.07
N ARG A 214 -0.20 14.18 -13.04
CA ARG A 214 -0.73 13.25 -12.05
C ARG A 214 -0.04 11.88 -12.10
N LEU A 215 0.23 11.36 -13.30
CA LEU A 215 0.94 10.08 -13.46
C LEU A 215 2.40 10.17 -12.99
N ALA A 216 3.09 11.30 -13.27
CA ALA A 216 4.45 11.52 -12.78
C ALA A 216 4.48 11.67 -11.26
N HIS A 217 3.51 12.38 -10.68
CA HIS A 217 3.30 12.49 -9.24
C HIS A 217 3.11 11.13 -8.57
N THR A 218 2.23 10.30 -9.12
CA THR A 218 2.00 8.92 -8.64
C THR A 218 3.29 8.12 -8.66
N LEU A 219 4.02 8.13 -9.78
CA LEU A 219 5.30 7.40 -9.90
C LEU A 219 6.31 7.86 -8.84
N LYS A 220 6.42 9.18 -8.60
CA LYS A 220 7.29 9.75 -7.55
C LYS A 220 6.92 9.19 -6.17
N GLY A 221 5.64 9.23 -5.80
CA GLY A 221 5.16 8.78 -4.50
C GLY A 221 5.44 7.29 -4.24
N VAL A 222 5.06 6.43 -5.19
CA VAL A 222 5.24 4.97 -5.03
C VAL A 222 6.71 4.56 -5.07
N SER A 223 7.56 5.25 -5.85
CA SER A 223 9.01 5.01 -5.87
C SER A 223 9.65 5.31 -4.52
N GLY A 224 9.23 6.39 -3.87
CA GLY A 224 9.69 6.73 -2.53
C GLY A 224 9.28 5.69 -1.48
N ASN A 225 8.08 5.10 -1.61
CA ASN A 225 7.60 4.11 -0.65
C ASN A 225 8.37 2.78 -0.69
N ILE A 226 8.89 2.40 -1.86
CA ILE A 226 9.75 1.21 -2.00
C ILE A 226 11.24 1.51 -1.76
N GLY A 227 11.63 2.75 -1.47
CA GLY A 227 13.03 3.14 -1.28
C GLY A 227 13.82 3.32 -2.60
N ALA A 228 13.15 3.45 -3.75
CA ALA A 228 13.78 3.66 -5.05
C ALA A 228 14.09 5.15 -5.28
N GLY A 229 15.11 5.67 -4.59
CA GLY A 229 15.43 7.09 -4.54
C GLY A 229 15.80 7.70 -5.90
N GLU A 230 16.48 6.96 -6.78
CA GLU A 230 16.83 7.42 -8.12
C GLU A 230 15.59 7.60 -9.00
N LEU A 231 14.71 6.60 -9.02
CA LEU A 231 13.43 6.68 -9.76
C LEU A 231 12.54 7.79 -9.20
N GLN A 232 12.52 7.96 -7.88
CA GLN A 232 11.77 9.04 -7.22
C GLN A 232 12.27 10.42 -7.70
N ALA A 233 13.58 10.62 -7.77
CA ALA A 233 14.18 11.87 -8.24
C ALA A 233 13.89 12.14 -9.73
N LEU A 234 13.95 11.09 -10.57
CA LEU A 234 13.61 11.20 -11.99
C LEU A 234 12.13 11.55 -12.19
N ALA A 235 11.24 10.92 -11.43
CA ALA A 235 9.82 11.22 -11.48
C ALA A 235 9.49 12.63 -10.96
N LEU A 236 10.19 13.12 -9.94
CA LEU A 236 10.08 14.52 -9.46
C LEU A 236 10.52 15.53 -10.55
N ASN A 237 11.63 15.28 -11.22
CA ASN A 237 12.09 16.14 -12.30
C ASN A 237 11.08 16.19 -13.44
N LEU A 238 10.51 15.05 -13.81
CA LEU A 238 9.49 14.96 -14.84
C LEU A 238 8.20 15.70 -14.43
N GLU A 239 7.73 15.52 -13.19
CA GLU A 239 6.58 16.25 -12.64
C GLU A 239 6.81 17.76 -12.71
N THR A 240 7.96 18.25 -12.21
CA THR A 240 8.31 19.66 -12.20
C THR A 240 8.37 20.26 -13.61
N LEU A 241 8.94 19.52 -14.56
CA LEU A 241 8.99 19.92 -15.97
C LEU A 241 7.57 20.06 -16.56
N LEU A 242 6.72 19.09 -16.29
CA LEU A 242 5.35 19.09 -16.75
C LEU A 242 4.51 20.20 -16.10
N GLU A 243 4.74 20.55 -14.84
CA GLU A 243 4.09 21.67 -14.16
C GLU A 243 4.53 23.05 -14.69
N ALA A 244 5.79 23.20 -15.06
CA ALA A 244 6.36 24.49 -15.46
C ALA A 244 5.85 25.03 -16.80
N ASP A 245 5.24 24.20 -17.68
CA ASP A 245 4.80 24.56 -19.04
C ASP A 245 5.86 25.29 -19.91
N SER A 246 7.10 24.90 -19.69
CA SER A 246 8.23 25.55 -20.36
C SER A 246 8.36 25.23 -21.85
N GLY A 247 7.62 24.24 -22.34
CA GLY A 247 7.77 23.69 -23.68
C GLY A 247 9.07 22.88 -23.87
N GLU A 248 9.76 22.58 -22.78
CA GLU A 248 10.96 21.73 -22.77
C GLU A 248 10.61 20.28 -23.11
N ASP A 249 11.51 19.59 -23.81
CA ASP A 249 11.29 18.20 -24.23
C ASP A 249 11.38 17.24 -23.02
N ALA A 250 10.28 16.55 -22.71
CA ALA A 250 10.21 15.57 -21.64
C ALA A 250 10.84 14.20 -22.01
N THR A 251 11.20 13.98 -23.27
CA THR A 251 11.70 12.70 -23.78
C THR A 251 12.93 12.18 -23.04
N PRO A 252 13.97 12.99 -22.72
CA PRO A 252 15.12 12.52 -21.98
C PRO A 252 14.74 11.99 -20.58
N PHE A 253 13.89 12.73 -19.85
CA PHE A 253 13.45 12.35 -18.51
C PHE A 253 12.59 11.05 -18.52
N LEU A 254 11.74 10.91 -19.53
CA LEU A 254 10.96 9.68 -19.73
C LEU A 254 11.84 8.47 -20.04
N THR A 255 12.90 8.67 -20.82
CA THR A 255 13.85 7.61 -21.16
C THR A 255 14.61 7.14 -19.94
N ASP A 256 15.14 8.06 -19.14
CA ASP A 256 15.91 7.74 -17.94
C ASP A 256 15.01 7.08 -16.87
N ALA A 257 13.82 7.64 -16.64
CA ALA A 257 12.84 7.04 -15.71
C ALA A 257 12.38 5.66 -16.18
N GLY A 258 12.20 5.46 -17.49
CA GLY A 258 11.79 4.17 -18.05
C GLY A 258 12.87 3.09 -17.91
N ALA A 259 14.14 3.47 -18.10
CA ALA A 259 15.27 2.57 -17.92
C ALA A 259 15.39 2.12 -16.45
N GLU A 260 15.30 3.07 -15.52
CA GLU A 260 15.38 2.79 -14.10
C GLU A 260 14.18 1.96 -13.61
N LEU A 261 12.96 2.30 -14.04
CA LEU A 261 11.76 1.54 -13.75
C LEU A 261 11.86 0.09 -14.23
N THR A 262 12.33 -0.12 -15.45
CA THR A 262 12.53 -1.46 -16.03
C THR A 262 13.54 -2.27 -15.21
N ARG A 263 14.62 -1.62 -14.74
CA ARG A 263 15.62 -2.24 -13.87
C ARG A 263 15.02 -2.70 -12.55
N ILE A 264 14.20 -1.86 -11.92
CA ILE A 264 13.54 -2.16 -10.63
C ILE A 264 12.54 -3.29 -10.80
N ILE A 265 11.70 -3.27 -11.84
CA ILE A 265 10.72 -4.33 -12.13
C ILE A 265 11.44 -5.67 -12.27
N LYS A 266 12.51 -5.72 -13.06
CA LYS A 266 13.29 -6.94 -13.26
C LYS A 266 13.87 -7.48 -11.94
N MET A 267 14.42 -6.62 -11.10
CA MET A 267 14.93 -7.04 -9.78
C MET A 267 13.82 -7.58 -8.88
N SER A 268 12.61 -6.99 -8.95
CA SER A 268 11.45 -7.47 -8.18
C SER A 268 10.99 -8.86 -8.63
N GLU A 269 11.04 -9.15 -9.93
CA GLU A 269 10.76 -10.48 -10.51
C GLU A 269 11.84 -11.51 -10.11
N ASP A 270 13.11 -11.10 -10.03
CA ASP A 270 14.23 -11.96 -9.64
C ASP A 270 14.16 -12.40 -8.16
N ILE A 271 13.53 -11.61 -7.27
CA ILE A 271 13.27 -12.00 -5.88
C ILE A 271 12.42 -13.28 -5.83
N ASP A 272 11.44 -13.41 -6.72
CA ASP A 272 10.60 -14.61 -6.83
C ASP A 272 11.37 -15.84 -7.36
N SER A 273 12.33 -15.59 -8.23
CA SER A 273 13.17 -16.65 -8.82
C SER A 273 14.22 -17.18 -7.84
N GLY A 274 14.75 -16.30 -6.98
CA GLY A 274 15.82 -16.62 -6.02
C GLY A 274 15.34 -17.34 -4.75
N GLY A 275 14.06 -17.23 -4.39
CA GLY A 275 13.43 -17.97 -3.28
C GLY A 275 13.11 -19.43 -3.62
N ARG A 276 13.25 -19.80 -4.87
CA ARG A 276 13.29 -21.20 -5.30
C ARG A 276 14.73 -21.69 -5.23
N GLY A 277 15.21 -22.03 -4.02
CA GLY A 277 16.33 -22.97 -3.90
C GLY A 277 16.05 -24.12 -4.86
N GLU A 278 17.06 -24.49 -5.69
CA GLU A 278 17.03 -25.50 -6.73
C GLU A 278 15.95 -26.57 -6.52
N ARG A 279 14.75 -26.32 -7.05
CA ARG A 279 13.81 -27.40 -7.31
C ARG A 279 14.39 -28.16 -8.50
N PRO A 280 14.51 -29.48 -8.41
CA PRO A 280 14.90 -30.27 -9.55
C PRO A 280 14.00 -29.93 -10.72
N THR A 281 14.59 -29.73 -11.88
CA THR A 281 13.93 -29.42 -13.16
C THR A 281 12.94 -30.53 -13.54
N GLY A 282 11.73 -30.43 -13.01
CA GLY A 282 10.56 -31.17 -13.41
C GLY A 282 9.40 -30.25 -13.14
N THR A 283 8.71 -29.81 -14.18
CA THR A 283 7.37 -29.20 -14.06
C THR A 283 6.57 -30.09 -13.11
N PRO A 284 6.02 -29.57 -11.98
CA PRO A 284 5.10 -30.37 -11.18
C PRO A 284 3.88 -30.62 -12.10
N SER A 285 3.81 -31.81 -12.68
CA SER A 285 2.61 -32.23 -13.39
C SER A 285 1.53 -32.38 -12.34
N LEU A 286 0.37 -31.79 -12.58
CA LEU A 286 -0.81 -32.06 -11.78
C LEU A 286 -0.99 -33.58 -11.60
N PRO A 287 -1.36 -34.04 -10.41
CA PRO A 287 -1.59 -35.46 -10.19
C PRO A 287 -2.55 -36.01 -11.25
N PRO A 288 -2.27 -37.15 -11.87
CA PRO A 288 -3.10 -37.70 -12.96
C PRO A 288 -4.52 -38.06 -12.50
N ASP A 289 -4.75 -38.14 -11.21
CA ASP A 289 -6.03 -38.43 -10.54
C ASP A 289 -6.72 -37.19 -9.97
N LEU A 290 -6.19 -35.97 -10.24
CA LEU A 290 -6.75 -34.73 -9.69
C LEU A 290 -8.22 -34.52 -10.02
N ASP A 291 -8.63 -34.78 -11.27
CA ASP A 291 -10.03 -34.65 -11.68
C ASP A 291 -10.96 -35.59 -10.90
N ALA A 292 -10.51 -36.82 -10.65
CA ALA A 292 -11.27 -37.78 -9.86
C ALA A 292 -11.45 -37.35 -8.40
N ARG A 293 -10.39 -36.80 -7.79
CA ARG A 293 -10.42 -36.28 -6.42
C ARG A 293 -11.28 -35.03 -6.30
N LEU A 294 -11.24 -34.14 -7.31
CA LEU A 294 -12.13 -32.97 -7.34
C LEU A 294 -13.61 -33.37 -7.48
N GLN A 295 -13.91 -34.42 -8.25
CA GLN A 295 -15.27 -34.95 -8.32
C GLN A 295 -15.72 -35.61 -7.01
N GLU A 296 -14.82 -36.32 -6.33
CA GLU A 296 -15.10 -36.88 -5.00
C GLU A 296 -15.37 -35.74 -3.98
N LEU A 297 -14.58 -34.67 -3.99
CA LEU A 297 -14.79 -33.49 -3.15
C LEU A 297 -16.15 -32.86 -3.42
N LEU A 298 -16.53 -32.66 -4.69
CA LEU A 298 -17.82 -32.10 -5.07
C LEU A 298 -18.97 -32.94 -4.56
N SER A 299 -18.90 -34.27 -4.74
CA SER A 299 -19.94 -35.19 -4.25
C SER A 299 -20.11 -35.12 -2.73
N LYS A 300 -19.00 -35.07 -1.99
CA LYS A 300 -19.04 -34.96 -0.53
C LYS A 300 -19.59 -33.61 -0.05
N LEU A 301 -19.27 -32.52 -0.76
CA LEU A 301 -19.82 -31.19 -0.47
C LEU A 301 -21.32 -31.13 -0.75
N GLU A 302 -21.83 -31.78 -1.82
CA GLU A 302 -23.26 -31.87 -2.13
C GLU A 302 -24.04 -32.68 -1.09
N ASP A 303 -23.41 -33.72 -0.50
CA ASP A 303 -24.00 -34.56 0.51
C ASP A 303 -23.81 -34.00 1.95
N TYR A 304 -23.20 -32.84 2.14
CA TYR A 304 -22.84 -32.27 3.44
C TYR A 304 -22.01 -33.23 4.31
N ASP A 305 -21.13 -34.03 3.69
CA ASP A 305 -20.30 -35.02 4.38
C ASP A 305 -19.06 -34.33 5.00
N SER A 306 -18.88 -34.48 6.31
CA SER A 306 -17.73 -33.94 7.05
C SER A 306 -16.36 -34.42 6.52
N ALA A 307 -16.32 -35.55 5.78
CA ALA A 307 -15.12 -36.05 5.12
C ALA A 307 -14.70 -35.19 3.91
N ALA A 308 -15.47 -34.17 3.49
CA ALA A 308 -15.10 -33.23 2.44
C ALA A 308 -13.84 -32.42 2.81
N GLU A 309 -13.67 -32.10 4.08
CA GLU A 309 -12.51 -31.36 4.58
C GLU A 309 -11.21 -32.17 4.47
N ASP A 310 -11.26 -33.48 4.76
CA ASP A 310 -10.12 -34.39 4.63
C ASP A 310 -9.71 -34.54 3.16
N VAL A 311 -10.68 -34.72 2.25
CA VAL A 311 -10.43 -34.82 0.80
C VAL A 311 -9.84 -33.51 0.25
N LEU A 312 -10.34 -32.35 0.70
CA LEU A 312 -9.80 -31.05 0.31
C LEU A 312 -8.35 -30.88 0.78
N GLN A 313 -8.03 -31.33 2.01
CA GLN A 313 -6.66 -31.27 2.51
C GLN A 313 -5.71 -32.18 1.70
N GLU A 314 -6.15 -33.40 1.36
CA GLU A 314 -5.36 -34.30 0.50
C GLU A 314 -5.09 -33.70 -0.89
N ILE A 315 -6.09 -33.02 -1.48
CA ILE A 315 -5.92 -32.32 -2.76
C ILE A 315 -4.93 -31.16 -2.62
N LEU A 316 -5.06 -30.33 -1.59
CA LEU A 316 -4.16 -29.21 -1.32
C LEU A 316 -2.70 -29.67 -1.17
N ASP A 317 -2.47 -30.76 -0.44
CA ASP A 317 -1.14 -31.33 -0.26
C ASP A 317 -0.58 -31.84 -1.60
N ALA A 318 -1.40 -32.51 -2.42
CA ALA A 318 -1.02 -33.07 -3.71
C ALA A 318 -0.69 -32.00 -4.78
N VAL A 319 -1.36 -30.83 -4.74
CA VAL A 319 -1.15 -29.73 -5.68
C VAL A 319 -0.26 -28.64 -5.11
N SER A 320 0.36 -28.86 -3.97
CA SER A 320 1.25 -27.89 -3.32
C SER A 320 2.34 -27.40 -4.27
N GLY A 321 2.44 -26.08 -4.44
CA GLY A 321 3.40 -25.45 -5.37
C GLY A 321 2.94 -25.37 -6.83
N THR A 322 1.67 -25.64 -7.14
CA THR A 322 1.05 -25.37 -8.45
C THR A 322 0.13 -24.15 -8.37
N ALA A 323 -0.22 -23.54 -9.51
CA ALA A 323 -1.18 -22.43 -9.57
C ALA A 323 -2.58 -22.80 -9.03
N VAL A 324 -2.96 -24.06 -9.08
CA VAL A 324 -4.25 -24.58 -8.61
C VAL A 324 -4.34 -24.61 -7.07
N HIS A 325 -3.20 -24.60 -6.37
CA HIS A 325 -3.15 -24.61 -4.91
C HIS A 325 -3.84 -23.37 -4.29
N ASP A 326 -3.57 -22.18 -4.84
CA ASP A 326 -4.10 -20.92 -4.31
C ASP A 326 -5.61 -20.81 -4.54
N ASP A 327 -6.11 -21.28 -5.67
CA ASP A 327 -7.54 -21.32 -5.99
C ASP A 327 -8.30 -22.26 -5.02
N LEU A 328 -7.72 -23.42 -4.69
CA LEU A 328 -8.29 -24.38 -3.74
C LEU A 328 -8.22 -23.92 -2.29
N GLN A 329 -7.25 -23.13 -1.91
CA GLN A 329 -7.18 -22.45 -0.61
C GLN A 329 -8.36 -21.48 -0.42
N GLY A 330 -8.81 -20.82 -1.49
CA GLY A 330 -10.03 -20.00 -1.48
C GLY A 330 -11.28 -20.81 -1.14
N ILE A 331 -11.39 -22.03 -1.69
CA ILE A 331 -12.52 -22.94 -1.42
C ILE A 331 -12.53 -23.40 0.04
N ARG A 332 -11.35 -23.67 0.64
CA ARG A 332 -11.24 -24.07 2.05
C ARG A 332 -11.85 -23.05 3.01
N LYS A 333 -11.66 -21.75 2.74
CA LYS A 333 -12.25 -20.68 3.55
C LYS A 333 -13.77 -20.64 3.47
N LEU A 334 -14.34 -21.10 2.36
CA LEU A 334 -15.78 -21.17 2.18
C LEU A 334 -16.37 -22.42 2.85
N VAL A 335 -15.69 -23.57 2.78
CA VAL A 335 -16.14 -24.83 3.43
C VAL A 335 -16.13 -24.70 4.95
N GLY A 336 -15.11 -24.10 5.57
CA GLY A 336 -15.03 -23.90 7.03
C GLY A 336 -15.99 -22.84 7.60
N GLN A 337 -16.86 -22.23 6.80
CA GLN A 337 -17.91 -21.30 7.26
C GLN A 337 -19.28 -21.96 7.39
N TYR A 338 -19.40 -23.26 7.10
CA TYR A 338 -20.66 -24.02 7.12
C TYR A 338 -20.82 -24.98 8.32
N ASP A 339 -19.92 -24.87 9.33
CA ASP A 339 -20.08 -25.55 10.65
C ASP A 339 -20.77 -24.65 11.68
#